data_cd6f6882b7ee03a5966a19f4f7aec758
#
_entry.id   cd6f6882b7ee03a5966a19f4f7aec758
#
_cell.length_a   1.000
_cell.length_b   1.000
_cell.length_c   1.000
_cell.angle_alpha   90.00
_cell.angle_beta   90.00
_cell.angle_gamma   90.00
#
_symmetry.space_group_name_H-M   'P 1'
#
loop_
_entity.id
_entity.type
_entity.pdbx_description
1 polymer ?
#
loop_
_entity_poly.entity_id
_entity_poly.type
_entity_poly.pdbx_seq_one_letter_code
_entity_poly.pdbx_strand_id
1 'polypeptide(L)'
;TGANNVIHYSRFWNPAKEQQATDRAYRIGQKKDVNVYYPMSVSKDFRTFDVIIDALLAKKTELADATLFPTVRTEIKQQELYESLVGESAEKSQDNYLEAESVDIMNDYRFEAFIAALYKKMGYKTILTSECGDKGIDVLALNGDTNYAIQVKHSKNPIGIQGVQEAKSGCEYYSNRWGFQFIPMLLSNSSFTTGAIDLANGTGVKLIGRDVLFDMLLSNKVANEDVVSCELHRLDRA
;
A
#
# COMPACT_ATOMS: atom_id res chain seq x y z
N THR A 1 -29.61 -6.29 -33.75
CA THR A 1 -29.21 -5.95 -32.37
C THR A 1 -29.99 -4.71 -31.95
N GLY A 2 -30.67 -4.76 -30.79
CA GLY A 2 -31.54 -3.67 -30.33
C GLY A 2 -30.80 -2.50 -29.65
N ALA A 3 -29.60 -2.74 -29.15
CA ALA A 3 -28.80 -1.73 -28.42
C ALA A 3 -27.71 -1.12 -29.28
N ASN A 4 -27.55 0.19 -29.22
CA ASN A 4 -26.49 0.95 -29.88
C ASN A 4 -25.76 1.91 -28.90
N ASN A 5 -25.99 1.79 -27.63
CA ASN A 5 -25.26 2.47 -26.58
C ASN A 5 -24.67 1.45 -25.61
N VAL A 6 -23.40 1.57 -25.29
CA VAL A 6 -22.67 0.75 -24.36
C VAL A 6 -22.09 1.65 -23.27
N ILE A 7 -22.31 1.30 -22.02
CA ILE A 7 -21.72 2.01 -20.88
C ILE A 7 -20.82 1.04 -20.16
N HIS A 8 -19.52 1.31 -20.16
CA HIS A 8 -18.56 0.62 -19.32
C HIS A 8 -18.49 1.33 -17.97
N TYR A 9 -19.26 0.85 -17.00
CA TYR A 9 -19.36 1.45 -15.68
C TYR A 9 -18.04 1.48 -14.91
N SER A 10 -17.16 0.50 -15.19
CA SER A 10 -15.77 0.47 -14.72
C SER A 10 -14.85 0.07 -15.86
N ARG A 11 -13.60 0.56 -15.85
CA ARG A 11 -12.61 0.20 -16.85
C ARG A 11 -12.07 -1.21 -16.60
N PHE A 12 -11.93 -2.01 -17.63
CA PHE A 12 -11.23 -3.28 -17.55
C PHE A 12 -9.72 -3.05 -17.64
N TRP A 13 -8.96 -3.75 -16.82
CA TRP A 13 -7.49 -3.69 -16.84
C TRP A 13 -6.89 -4.28 -18.12
N ASN A 14 -7.69 -5.02 -18.87
CA ASN A 14 -7.33 -5.60 -20.14
C ASN A 14 -8.17 -4.96 -21.27
N PRO A 15 -7.53 -4.17 -22.18
CA PRO A 15 -8.22 -3.52 -23.29
C PRO A 15 -8.97 -4.50 -24.20
N ALA A 16 -8.46 -5.74 -24.38
CA ALA A 16 -9.11 -6.74 -25.21
C ALA A 16 -10.46 -7.22 -24.64
N LYS A 17 -10.59 -7.29 -23.30
CA LYS A 17 -11.87 -7.61 -22.64
C LYS A 17 -12.88 -6.47 -22.81
N GLU A 18 -12.44 -5.23 -22.74
CA GLU A 18 -13.26 -4.03 -22.96
C GLU A 18 -13.78 -4.01 -24.39
N GLN A 19 -12.89 -4.23 -25.36
CA GLN A 19 -13.25 -4.33 -26.77
C GLN A 19 -14.25 -5.48 -27.02
N GLN A 20 -13.99 -6.67 -26.47
CA GLN A 20 -14.90 -7.81 -26.60
C GLN A 20 -16.31 -7.51 -26.04
N ALA A 21 -16.41 -6.75 -24.96
CA ALA A 21 -17.70 -6.35 -24.41
C ALA A 21 -18.42 -5.37 -25.35
N THR A 22 -17.71 -4.41 -25.94
CA THR A 22 -18.22 -3.47 -26.94
C THR A 22 -18.68 -4.17 -28.21
N ASP A 23 -17.93 -5.16 -28.69
CA ASP A 23 -18.23 -5.94 -29.92
C ASP A 23 -19.53 -6.73 -29.81
N ARG A 24 -20.06 -6.96 -28.60
CA ARG A 24 -21.40 -7.55 -28.42
C ARG A 24 -22.50 -6.65 -28.94
N ALA A 25 -22.33 -5.33 -28.91
CA ALA A 25 -23.24 -4.36 -29.50
C ALA A 25 -22.91 -4.09 -30.98
N TYR A 26 -21.63 -4.13 -31.32
CA TYR A 26 -21.11 -3.93 -32.68
C TYR A 26 -21.03 -5.28 -33.45
N ARG A 27 -22.19 -5.80 -33.86
CA ARG A 27 -22.31 -7.09 -34.57
C ARG A 27 -22.80 -6.92 -36.00
N ILE A 28 -22.54 -7.94 -36.83
CA ILE A 28 -23.13 -8.03 -38.18
C ILE A 28 -24.65 -7.85 -38.08
N GLY A 29 -25.17 -6.86 -38.82
CA GLY A 29 -26.57 -6.48 -38.78
C GLY A 29 -26.89 -5.25 -37.95
N GLN A 30 -25.92 -4.66 -37.23
CA GLN A 30 -26.08 -3.34 -36.61
C GLN A 30 -26.07 -2.25 -37.70
N LYS A 31 -27.17 -1.48 -37.76
CA LYS A 31 -27.37 -0.40 -38.75
C LYS A 31 -27.15 1.00 -38.17
N LYS A 32 -27.01 1.09 -36.87
CA LYS A 32 -26.82 2.35 -36.13
C LYS A 32 -25.39 2.43 -35.61
N ASP A 33 -24.87 3.65 -35.49
CA ASP A 33 -23.61 3.90 -34.83
C ASP A 33 -23.68 3.43 -33.38
N VAL A 34 -22.62 2.78 -32.91
CA VAL A 34 -22.50 2.32 -31.52
C VAL A 34 -21.74 3.37 -30.73
N ASN A 35 -22.43 3.98 -29.78
CA ASN A 35 -21.82 4.94 -28.85
C ASN A 35 -21.32 4.20 -27.62
N VAL A 36 -20.06 4.45 -27.24
CA VAL A 36 -19.42 3.85 -26.07
C VAL A 36 -19.10 4.93 -25.07
N TYR A 37 -19.56 4.76 -23.84
CA TYR A 37 -19.40 5.72 -22.77
C TYR A 37 -18.55 5.13 -21.66
N TYR A 38 -17.60 5.92 -21.16
CA TYR A 38 -16.72 5.62 -20.04
C TYR A 38 -16.93 6.69 -18.95
N PRO A 39 -17.84 6.49 -17.98
CA PRO A 39 -17.97 7.39 -16.85
C PRO A 39 -16.65 7.42 -16.06
N MET A 40 -16.14 8.59 -15.77
CA MET A 40 -14.90 8.77 -15.01
C MET A 40 -15.13 9.77 -13.88
N SER A 41 -14.64 9.45 -12.69
CA SER A 41 -14.55 10.42 -11.59
C SER A 41 -13.41 11.39 -11.88
N VAL A 42 -13.66 12.69 -11.77
CA VAL A 42 -12.65 13.73 -12.03
C VAL A 42 -12.55 14.64 -10.81
N SER A 43 -11.33 14.96 -10.37
CA SER A 43 -11.06 15.97 -9.34
C SER A 43 -10.28 17.14 -9.95
N LYS A 44 -10.42 18.34 -9.35
CA LYS A 44 -9.63 19.51 -9.73
C LYS A 44 -8.26 19.54 -9.04
N ASP A 45 -8.15 18.84 -7.93
CA ASP A 45 -6.99 18.93 -7.03
C ASP A 45 -5.98 17.79 -7.22
N PHE A 46 -6.42 16.66 -7.78
CA PHE A 46 -5.58 15.48 -8.02
C PHE A 46 -6.10 14.64 -9.19
N ARG A 47 -5.23 13.83 -9.80
CA ARG A 47 -5.66 12.85 -10.80
C ARG A 47 -6.30 11.65 -10.10
N THR A 48 -7.53 11.37 -10.49
CA THR A 48 -8.27 10.22 -9.95
C THR A 48 -7.78 8.91 -10.55
N PHE A 49 -8.08 7.81 -9.88
CA PHE A 49 -7.79 6.46 -10.35
C PHE A 49 -8.35 6.20 -11.76
N ASP A 50 -9.58 6.66 -12.04
CA ASP A 50 -10.22 6.49 -13.35
C ASP A 50 -9.43 7.19 -14.47
N VAL A 51 -8.96 8.41 -14.21
CA VAL A 51 -8.16 9.20 -15.18
C VAL A 51 -6.81 8.52 -15.43
N ILE A 52 -6.20 7.94 -14.43
CA ILE A 52 -4.90 7.25 -14.56
C ILE A 52 -5.05 5.94 -15.34
N ILE A 53 -6.05 5.12 -15.01
CA ILE A 53 -6.35 3.90 -15.78
C ILE A 53 -6.64 4.24 -17.24
N ASP A 54 -7.42 5.27 -17.51
CA ASP A 54 -7.76 5.69 -18.86
C ASP A 54 -6.50 6.02 -19.67
N ALA A 55 -5.61 6.83 -19.10
CA ALA A 55 -4.34 7.19 -19.73
C ALA A 55 -3.43 5.98 -20.00
N LEU A 56 -3.34 5.03 -19.06
CA LEU A 56 -2.56 3.80 -19.24
C LEU A 56 -3.13 2.90 -20.33
N LEU A 57 -4.45 2.74 -20.36
CA LEU A 57 -5.13 1.96 -21.39
C LEU A 57 -4.94 2.59 -22.78
N ALA A 58 -5.06 3.91 -22.90
CA ALA A 58 -4.84 4.64 -24.14
C ALA A 58 -3.41 4.43 -24.66
N LYS A 59 -2.39 4.59 -23.79
CA LYS A 59 -0.98 4.35 -24.13
C LYS A 59 -0.71 2.91 -24.58
N LYS A 60 -1.31 1.92 -23.92
CA LYS A 60 -1.17 0.51 -24.31
C LYS A 60 -1.86 0.20 -25.64
N THR A 61 -3.00 0.80 -25.91
CA THR A 61 -3.70 0.65 -27.17
C THR A 61 -2.88 1.26 -28.32
N GLU A 62 -2.36 2.47 -28.13
CA GLU A 62 -1.50 3.13 -29.11
C GLU A 62 -0.24 2.33 -29.44
N LEU A 63 0.43 1.78 -28.41
CA LEU A 63 1.60 0.91 -28.59
C LEU A 63 1.26 -0.40 -29.33
N ALA A 64 0.09 -0.98 -29.07
CA ALA A 64 -0.37 -2.20 -29.76
C ALA A 64 -0.70 -1.92 -31.24
N ASP A 65 -1.27 -0.77 -31.54
CA ASP A 65 -1.64 -0.38 -32.92
C ASP A 65 -0.40 0.07 -33.73
N ALA A 66 0.64 0.57 -33.07
CA ALA A 66 1.90 0.98 -33.70
C ALA A 66 2.83 -0.20 -34.04
N THR A 67 2.59 -1.39 -33.49
CA THR A 67 3.39 -2.59 -33.79
C THR A 67 2.83 -3.34 -35.00
N LEU A 68 3.68 -3.57 -36.01
CA LEU A 68 3.36 -4.33 -37.24
C LEU A 68 2.98 -5.82 -37.01
N PHE A 69 3.12 -6.30 -35.79
CA PHE A 69 2.69 -7.64 -35.36
C PHE A 69 1.58 -7.50 -34.31
N PRO A 70 0.49 -8.29 -34.40
CA PRO A 70 -0.56 -8.29 -33.38
C PRO A 70 -0.01 -8.83 -32.07
N THR A 71 0.60 -7.95 -31.29
CA THR A 71 0.96 -8.28 -29.91
C THR A 71 -0.31 -8.44 -29.11
N VAL A 72 -0.39 -9.53 -28.35
CA VAL A 72 -1.48 -9.74 -27.38
C VAL A 72 -1.58 -8.50 -26.52
N ARG A 73 -2.72 -7.82 -26.57
CA ARG A 73 -2.99 -6.63 -25.73
C ARG A 73 -2.84 -7.03 -24.28
N THR A 74 -1.73 -6.61 -23.68
CA THR A 74 -1.32 -7.06 -22.35
C THR A 74 -2.15 -6.33 -21.29
N GLU A 75 -2.58 -7.07 -20.29
CA GLU A 75 -3.24 -6.55 -19.09
C GLU A 75 -2.35 -5.50 -18.40
N ILE A 76 -2.95 -4.44 -17.84
CA ILE A 76 -2.22 -3.49 -17.00
C ILE A 76 -1.78 -4.24 -15.74
N LYS A 77 -0.48 -4.27 -15.48
CA LYS A 77 0.04 -4.82 -14.24
C LYS A 77 -0.24 -3.85 -13.09
N GLN A 78 -0.57 -4.37 -11.91
CA GLN A 78 -0.77 -3.56 -10.71
C GLN A 78 0.41 -2.62 -10.44
N GLN A 79 1.61 -3.06 -10.74
CA GLN A 79 2.83 -2.28 -10.60
C GLN A 79 2.87 -1.05 -11.53
N GLU A 80 2.47 -1.17 -12.80
CA GLU A 80 2.40 -0.05 -13.75
C GLU A 80 1.37 1.01 -13.32
N LEU A 81 0.24 0.55 -12.78
CA LEU A 81 -0.79 1.42 -12.22
C LEU A 81 -0.26 2.17 -11.01
N TYR A 82 0.43 1.44 -10.13
CA TYR A 82 1.01 2.00 -8.92
C TYR A 82 2.10 3.05 -9.24
N GLU A 83 3.03 2.73 -10.13
CA GLU A 83 4.07 3.66 -10.60
C GLU A 83 3.48 4.92 -11.23
N SER A 84 2.36 4.80 -11.94
CA SER A 84 1.66 5.97 -12.52
C SER A 84 0.92 6.80 -11.47
N LEU A 85 0.42 6.18 -10.40
CA LEU A 85 -0.20 6.86 -9.27
C LEU A 85 0.84 7.65 -8.45
N VAL A 86 2.01 7.07 -8.27
CA VAL A 86 3.10 7.64 -7.44
C VAL A 86 3.96 8.60 -8.25
N GLY A 87 4.29 8.26 -9.51
CA GLY A 87 5.20 9.05 -10.36
C GLY A 87 4.72 10.49 -10.61
N GLU A 88 3.40 10.72 -10.68
CA GLU A 88 2.86 12.07 -10.90
C GLU A 88 2.74 12.91 -9.63
N SER A 89 2.72 12.28 -8.46
CA SER A 89 2.85 12.99 -7.18
C SER A 89 4.28 13.50 -6.97
N ALA A 90 5.27 12.88 -7.63
CA ALA A 90 6.69 13.23 -7.50
C ALA A 90 7.11 14.49 -8.28
N GLU A 91 6.36 14.90 -9.33
CA GLU A 91 6.72 16.09 -10.12
C GLU A 91 6.38 17.43 -9.46
N LYS A 92 5.67 17.45 -8.33
CA LYS A 92 5.19 18.68 -7.69
C LYS A 92 5.81 19.07 -6.35
N SER A 93 6.76 18.32 -5.80
CA SER A 93 7.43 18.73 -4.57
C SER A 93 8.93 18.42 -4.59
N GLN A 94 9.74 19.46 -4.41
CA GLN A 94 11.21 19.37 -4.30
C GLN A 94 11.68 18.65 -3.01
N ASP A 95 10.76 18.28 -2.09
CA ASP A 95 11.02 17.49 -0.90
C ASP A 95 9.93 16.40 -0.75
N ASN A 96 10.20 15.23 -1.29
CA ASN A 96 9.27 14.09 -1.35
C ASN A 96 9.22 13.26 -0.05
N TYR A 97 9.53 13.88 1.09
CA TYR A 97 9.51 13.22 2.39
C TYR A 97 8.13 13.30 3.05
N LEU A 98 7.76 12.20 3.67
CA LEU A 98 6.49 12.10 4.40
C LEU A 98 6.60 12.89 5.73
N GLU A 99 5.67 13.80 5.92
CA GLU A 99 5.53 14.61 7.13
C GLU A 99 4.57 13.94 8.11
N ALA A 100 4.51 14.47 9.33
CA ALA A 100 3.66 13.96 10.41
C ALA A 100 2.18 13.88 10.02
N GLU A 101 1.69 14.88 9.29
CA GLU A 101 0.31 14.95 8.81
C GLU A 101 -0.02 13.84 7.82
N SER A 102 0.95 13.45 7.00
CA SER A 102 0.80 12.34 6.05
C SER A 102 0.60 11.00 6.75
N VAL A 103 1.18 10.83 7.94
CA VAL A 103 1.06 9.60 8.73
C VAL A 103 -0.38 9.41 9.23
N ASP A 104 -1.05 10.47 9.64
CA ASP A 104 -2.39 10.42 10.23
C ASP A 104 -3.50 10.05 9.23
N ILE A 105 -3.26 10.26 7.94
CA ILE A 105 -4.22 9.96 6.86
C ILE A 105 -3.96 8.62 6.15
N MET A 106 -2.89 7.90 6.53
CA MET A 106 -2.61 6.58 5.98
C MET A 106 -3.70 5.57 6.37
N ASN A 107 -3.90 4.56 5.55
CA ASN A 107 -4.58 3.35 6.01
C ASN A 107 -3.61 2.44 6.78
N ASP A 108 -4.13 1.45 7.48
CA ASP A 108 -3.35 0.57 8.35
C ASP A 108 -2.19 -0.12 7.61
N TYR A 109 -2.45 -0.68 6.42
CA TYR A 109 -1.43 -1.36 5.58
C TYR A 109 -0.28 -0.46 5.16
N ARG A 110 -0.63 0.78 4.76
CA ARG A 110 0.36 1.78 4.38
C ARG A 110 1.18 2.24 5.57
N PHE A 111 0.55 2.37 6.73
CA PHE A 111 1.25 2.73 7.96
C PHE A 111 2.24 1.63 8.40
N GLU A 112 1.89 0.35 8.29
CA GLU A 112 2.81 -0.77 8.52
C GLU A 112 4.01 -0.74 7.55
N ALA A 113 3.76 -0.51 6.26
CA ALA A 113 4.82 -0.38 5.25
C ALA A 113 5.71 0.85 5.49
N PHE A 114 5.12 1.95 5.96
CA PHE A 114 5.83 3.15 6.37
C PHE A 114 6.77 2.87 7.56
N ILE A 115 6.32 2.14 8.58
CA ILE A 115 7.17 1.74 9.70
C ILE A 115 8.30 0.81 9.23
N ALA A 116 8.02 -0.12 8.32
CA ALA A 116 9.08 -0.95 7.73
C ALA A 116 10.12 -0.10 6.96
N ALA A 117 9.67 0.89 6.19
CA ALA A 117 10.55 1.82 5.49
C ALA A 117 11.40 2.67 6.44
N LEU A 118 10.82 3.17 7.54
CA LEU A 118 11.51 3.92 8.59
C LEU A 118 12.64 3.09 9.21
N TYR A 119 12.35 1.86 9.63
CA TYR A 119 13.37 0.97 10.19
C TYR A 119 14.44 0.59 9.15
N LYS A 120 14.08 0.48 7.87
CA LYS A 120 15.05 0.28 6.78
C LYS A 120 16.01 1.48 6.65
N LYS A 121 15.51 2.73 6.77
CA LYS A 121 16.38 3.94 6.81
C LYS A 121 17.30 3.96 8.04
N MET A 122 16.85 3.39 9.15
CA MET A 122 17.67 3.23 10.36
C MET A 122 18.71 2.09 10.27
N GLY A 123 18.82 1.40 9.12
CA GLY A 123 19.79 0.35 8.87
C GLY A 123 19.34 -1.06 9.21
N TYR A 124 18.05 -1.28 9.46
CA TYR A 124 17.49 -2.62 9.68
C TYR A 124 17.08 -3.27 8.35
N LYS A 125 17.26 -4.58 8.24
CA LYS A 125 16.54 -5.38 7.24
C LYS A 125 15.13 -5.60 7.76
N THR A 126 14.13 -5.17 7.00
CA THR A 126 12.73 -5.26 7.41
C THR A 126 11.98 -6.33 6.64
N ILE A 127 11.02 -6.97 7.30
CA ILE A 127 10.12 -7.97 6.74
C ILE A 127 8.72 -7.61 7.22
N LEU A 128 7.82 -7.30 6.29
CA LEU A 128 6.39 -7.21 6.56
C LEU A 128 5.81 -8.63 6.65
N THR A 129 5.03 -8.89 7.66
CA THR A 129 4.36 -10.18 7.84
C THR A 129 3.12 -10.27 6.96
N SER A 130 2.62 -11.48 6.70
CA SER A 130 1.40 -11.68 5.93
C SER A 130 0.16 -11.40 6.77
N GLU A 131 -0.89 -10.86 6.16
CA GLU A 131 -2.17 -10.51 6.81
C GLU A 131 -2.87 -11.70 7.48
N CYS A 132 -2.70 -12.91 6.92
CA CYS A 132 -3.29 -14.13 7.48
C CYS A 132 -2.29 -14.85 8.37
N GLY A 133 -2.48 -14.75 9.71
CA GLY A 133 -1.70 -15.51 10.68
C GLY A 133 -0.41 -14.84 11.15
N ASP A 134 -0.32 -13.51 11.08
CA ASP A 134 0.79 -12.69 11.56
C ASP A 134 1.06 -12.79 13.06
N LYS A 135 0.16 -13.44 13.79
CA LYS A 135 0.24 -13.64 15.25
C LYS A 135 0.44 -12.35 16.04
N GLY A 136 -0.06 -11.22 15.51
CA GLY A 136 0.02 -9.91 16.15
C GLY A 136 1.39 -9.25 16.02
N ILE A 137 2.14 -9.51 14.94
CA ILE A 137 3.34 -8.76 14.56
C ILE A 137 3.24 -8.37 13.10
N ASP A 138 3.43 -7.11 12.80
CA ASP A 138 3.30 -6.55 11.45
C ASP A 138 4.67 -6.37 10.76
N VAL A 139 5.71 -6.04 11.55
CA VAL A 139 7.06 -5.79 11.03
C VAL A 139 8.11 -6.53 11.87
N LEU A 140 8.98 -7.27 11.20
CA LEU A 140 10.22 -7.76 11.77
C LEU A 140 11.37 -6.87 11.31
N ALA A 141 12.14 -6.30 12.23
CA ALA A 141 13.30 -5.46 11.95
C ALA A 141 14.56 -6.09 12.50
N LEU A 142 15.53 -6.37 11.61
CA LEU A 142 16.71 -7.20 11.86
C LEU A 142 18.00 -6.40 11.57
N ASN A 143 18.94 -6.35 12.51
CA ASN A 143 20.27 -5.80 12.26
C ASN A 143 21.41 -6.66 12.83
N GLY A 144 21.12 -7.88 13.23
CA GLY A 144 22.08 -8.82 13.79
C GLY A 144 22.16 -8.76 15.31
N ASP A 145 22.48 -7.59 15.86
CA ASP A 145 22.66 -7.43 17.32
C ASP A 145 21.33 -7.18 18.05
N THR A 146 20.45 -6.41 17.42
CA THR A 146 19.17 -6.04 18.03
C THR A 146 18.04 -6.26 17.02
N ASN A 147 17.20 -7.25 17.28
CA ASN A 147 16.08 -7.61 16.41
C ASN A 147 14.76 -7.24 17.10
N TYR A 148 13.86 -6.58 16.39
CA TYR A 148 12.56 -6.17 16.91
C TYR A 148 11.43 -6.94 16.21
N ALA A 149 10.46 -7.39 17.01
CA ALA A 149 9.15 -7.82 16.53
C ALA A 149 8.14 -6.72 16.87
N ILE A 150 7.63 -6.04 15.86
CA ILE A 150 6.88 -4.80 15.99
C ILE A 150 5.42 -5.06 15.63
N GLN A 151 4.52 -4.83 16.60
CA GLN A 151 3.10 -4.65 16.38
C GLN A 151 2.84 -3.18 16.08
N VAL A 152 2.14 -2.89 15.00
CA VAL A 152 1.82 -1.53 14.56
C VAL A 152 0.33 -1.26 14.77
N LYS A 153 -0.02 -0.12 15.34
CA LYS A 153 -1.42 0.30 15.53
C LYS A 153 -1.60 1.73 15.02
N HIS A 154 -2.35 1.87 13.95
CA HIS A 154 -2.79 3.17 13.45
C HIS A 154 -4.13 3.54 14.10
N SER A 155 -4.19 4.62 14.89
CA SER A 155 -5.38 4.95 15.63
C SER A 155 -5.46 6.45 15.96
N LYS A 156 -6.69 6.96 16.03
CA LYS A 156 -6.98 8.31 16.56
C LYS A 156 -7.14 8.32 18.07
N ASN A 157 -7.31 7.15 18.68
CA ASN A 157 -7.51 6.98 20.11
C ASN A 157 -6.28 6.36 20.78
N PRO A 158 -6.06 6.58 22.09
CA PRO A 158 -4.99 5.93 22.83
C PRO A 158 -5.08 4.41 22.77
N ILE A 159 -3.95 3.74 22.58
CA ILE A 159 -3.86 2.27 22.48
C ILE A 159 -3.91 1.65 23.87
N GLY A 160 -4.80 0.64 24.01
CA GLY A 160 -5.00 -0.09 25.26
C GLY A 160 -4.07 -1.30 25.44
N ILE A 161 -4.31 -2.06 26.52
CA ILE A 161 -3.54 -3.24 26.93
C ILE A 161 -3.49 -4.35 25.87
N GLN A 162 -4.51 -4.47 25.04
CA GLN A 162 -4.59 -5.49 23.99
C GLN A 162 -3.41 -5.41 23.03
N GLY A 163 -3.02 -4.21 22.60
CA GLY A 163 -1.87 -4.05 21.70
C GLY A 163 -0.56 -4.55 22.33
N VAL A 164 -0.38 -4.34 23.65
CA VAL A 164 0.79 -4.83 24.38
C VAL A 164 0.80 -6.37 24.45
N GLN A 165 -0.37 -6.99 24.69
CA GLN A 165 -0.53 -8.44 24.71
C GLN A 165 -0.23 -9.06 23.36
N GLU A 166 -0.74 -8.48 22.27
CA GLU A 166 -0.49 -8.90 20.89
C GLU A 166 1.01 -8.82 20.56
N ALA A 167 1.66 -7.69 20.85
CA ALA A 167 3.09 -7.51 20.63
C ALA A 167 3.94 -8.54 21.41
N LYS A 168 3.57 -8.83 22.66
CA LYS A 168 4.29 -9.79 23.50
C LYS A 168 4.15 -11.22 22.98
N SER A 169 2.92 -11.67 22.75
CA SER A 169 2.63 -13.03 22.28
C SER A 169 3.19 -13.29 20.88
N GLY A 170 3.05 -12.33 19.98
CA GLY A 170 3.61 -12.44 18.63
C GLY A 170 5.12 -12.47 18.62
N CYS A 171 5.77 -11.67 19.45
CA CYS A 171 7.23 -11.70 19.62
C CYS A 171 7.74 -13.07 20.07
N GLU A 172 7.07 -13.71 21.03
CA GLU A 172 7.42 -15.06 21.50
C GLU A 172 7.27 -16.10 20.38
N TYR A 173 6.19 -16.01 19.58
CA TYR A 173 5.99 -16.87 18.44
C TYR A 173 7.13 -16.77 17.42
N TYR A 174 7.51 -15.54 17.03
CA TYR A 174 8.57 -15.33 16.04
C TYR A 174 9.96 -15.68 16.59
N SER A 175 10.23 -15.42 17.88
CA SER A 175 11.48 -15.83 18.53
C SER A 175 11.66 -17.35 18.49
N ASN A 176 10.61 -18.10 18.81
CA ASN A 176 10.63 -19.55 18.75
C ASN A 176 10.79 -20.08 17.31
N ARG A 177 10.08 -19.47 16.36
CA ARG A 177 10.12 -19.87 14.95
C ARG A 177 11.48 -19.62 14.29
N TRP A 178 12.17 -18.55 14.67
CA TRP A 178 13.44 -18.14 14.06
C TRP A 178 14.66 -18.64 14.84
N GLY A 179 14.48 -19.16 16.04
CA GLY A 179 15.55 -19.70 16.89
C GLY A 179 16.46 -18.65 17.52
N PHE A 180 16.03 -17.38 17.58
CA PHE A 180 16.71 -16.28 18.27
C PHE A 180 15.72 -15.27 18.85
N GLN A 181 16.17 -14.48 19.82
CA GLN A 181 15.30 -13.56 20.53
C GLN A 181 15.03 -12.29 19.76
N PHE A 182 13.75 -11.92 19.68
CA PHE A 182 13.30 -10.60 19.31
C PHE A 182 12.97 -9.78 20.56
N ILE A 183 13.06 -8.47 20.44
CA ILE A 183 12.57 -7.51 21.45
C ILE A 183 11.14 -7.14 21.03
N PRO A 184 10.13 -7.36 21.90
CA PRO A 184 8.76 -7.00 21.59
C PRO A 184 8.58 -5.47 21.58
N MET A 185 7.85 -4.96 20.57
CA MET A 185 7.60 -3.55 20.43
C MET A 185 6.16 -3.30 19.97
N LEU A 186 5.52 -2.32 20.58
CA LEU A 186 4.24 -1.77 20.12
C LEU A 186 4.47 -0.33 19.67
N LEU A 187 4.14 -0.05 18.40
CA LEU A 187 4.33 1.24 17.77
C LEU A 187 2.98 1.81 17.30
N SER A 188 2.74 3.10 17.54
CA SER A 188 1.51 3.76 17.12
C SER A 188 1.74 5.23 16.76
N ASN A 189 0.89 5.76 15.85
CA ASN A 189 0.75 7.20 15.62
C ASN A 189 -0.05 7.92 16.73
N SER A 190 -0.45 7.22 17.78
CA SER A 190 -1.22 7.72 18.90
C SER A 190 -0.48 7.54 20.24
N SER A 191 -1.11 7.92 21.34
CA SER A 191 -0.64 7.69 22.71
C SER A 191 -1.04 6.31 23.23
N PHE A 192 -0.63 5.99 24.46
CA PHE A 192 -0.98 4.76 25.17
C PHE A 192 -1.77 5.07 26.42
N THR A 193 -2.69 4.18 26.79
CA THR A 193 -3.39 4.28 28.08
C THR A 193 -2.43 3.95 29.24
N THR A 194 -2.73 4.44 30.43
CA THR A 194 -1.93 4.12 31.65
C THR A 194 -1.80 2.62 31.85
N GLY A 195 -2.90 1.85 31.67
CA GLY A 195 -2.86 0.39 31.80
C GLY A 195 -1.95 -0.29 30.74
N ALA A 196 -1.86 0.26 29.51
CA ALA A 196 -0.94 -0.24 28.50
C ALA A 196 0.52 0.05 28.88
N ILE A 197 0.80 1.23 29.42
CA ILE A 197 2.14 1.61 29.89
C ILE A 197 2.58 0.70 31.05
N ASP A 198 1.71 0.47 32.03
CA ASP A 198 2.01 -0.39 33.18
C ASP A 198 2.27 -1.83 32.75
N LEU A 199 1.43 -2.36 31.84
CA LEU A 199 1.62 -3.71 31.31
C LEU A 199 2.91 -3.85 30.50
N ALA A 200 3.23 -2.86 29.67
CA ALA A 200 4.44 -2.84 28.86
C ALA A 200 5.69 -2.84 29.74
N ASN A 201 5.73 -2.05 30.80
CA ASN A 201 6.81 -2.02 31.78
C ASN A 201 6.97 -3.38 32.49
N GLY A 202 5.87 -4.02 32.86
CA GLY A 202 5.89 -5.33 33.52
C GLY A 202 6.29 -6.50 32.60
N THR A 203 6.06 -6.37 31.27
CA THR A 203 6.30 -7.46 30.31
C THR A 203 7.51 -7.22 29.40
N GLY A 204 8.18 -6.08 29.53
CA GLY A 204 9.34 -5.73 28.71
C GLY A 204 9.01 -5.37 27.27
N VAL A 205 7.76 -4.98 26.97
CA VAL A 205 7.37 -4.48 25.63
C VAL A 205 7.80 -3.03 25.49
N LYS A 206 8.54 -2.70 24.44
CA LYS A 206 8.89 -1.30 24.11
C LYS A 206 7.70 -0.59 23.50
N LEU A 207 7.39 0.62 23.98
CA LEU A 207 6.35 1.47 23.42
C LEU A 207 6.97 2.62 22.64
N ILE A 208 6.53 2.78 21.39
CA ILE A 208 6.84 3.94 20.53
C ILE A 208 5.52 4.63 20.22
N GLY A 209 5.25 5.72 20.92
CA GLY A 209 4.09 6.57 20.68
C GLY A 209 4.39 7.67 19.66
N ARG A 210 3.36 8.52 19.43
CA ARG A 210 3.40 9.61 18.46
C ARG A 210 4.65 10.48 18.54
N ASP A 211 4.98 10.98 19.73
CA ASP A 211 6.07 11.94 19.89
C ASP A 211 7.41 11.31 19.52
N VAL A 212 7.68 10.10 20.01
CA VAL A 212 8.91 9.37 19.70
C VAL A 212 8.98 9.00 18.21
N LEU A 213 7.85 8.61 17.62
CA LEU A 213 7.78 8.30 16.18
C LEU A 213 8.15 9.52 15.34
N PHE A 214 7.66 10.71 15.70
CA PHE A 214 7.98 11.91 14.94
C PHE A 214 9.42 12.38 15.14
N ASP A 215 9.99 12.21 16.33
CA ASP A 215 11.44 12.43 16.53
C ASP A 215 12.29 11.50 15.68
N MET A 216 11.86 10.23 15.53
CA MET A 216 12.52 9.27 14.64
C MET A 216 12.44 9.71 13.18
N LEU A 217 11.31 10.29 12.73
CA LEU A 217 11.12 10.80 11.37
C LEU A 217 11.97 12.03 11.07
N LEU A 218 12.14 12.92 12.02
CA LEU A 218 13.02 14.08 11.85
C LEU A 218 14.46 13.66 11.58
N SER A 219 14.90 12.57 12.19
CA SER A 219 16.23 12.02 12.03
C SER A 219 16.39 11.10 10.82
N ASN A 220 15.30 10.46 10.38
CA ASN A 220 15.30 9.46 9.31
C ASN A 220 14.18 9.76 8.32
N LYS A 221 14.46 10.61 7.37
CA LYS A 221 13.49 11.04 6.36
C LYS A 221 13.05 9.86 5.48
N VAL A 222 11.75 9.58 5.46
CA VAL A 222 11.13 8.52 4.66
C VAL A 222 10.42 9.15 3.47
N ALA A 223 10.78 8.75 2.27
CA ALA A 223 10.11 9.18 1.05
C ALA A 223 8.93 8.24 0.73
N ASN A 224 8.01 8.73 -0.07
CA ASN A 224 6.88 7.95 -0.54
C ASN A 224 7.32 6.66 -1.28
N GLU A 225 8.39 6.74 -2.06
CA GLU A 225 8.99 5.62 -2.79
C GLU A 225 9.52 4.51 -1.87
N ASP A 226 10.04 4.88 -0.70
CA ASP A 226 10.52 3.92 0.29
C ASP A 226 9.37 3.05 0.83
N VAL A 227 8.22 3.68 1.13
CA VAL A 227 7.01 3.00 1.59
C VAL A 227 6.49 2.04 0.53
N VAL A 228 6.39 2.52 -0.70
CA VAL A 228 5.99 1.75 -1.88
C VAL A 228 6.86 0.52 -2.07
N SER A 229 8.16 0.68 -1.99
CA SER A 229 9.10 -0.45 -2.09
C SER A 229 8.82 -1.52 -1.04
N CYS A 230 8.41 -1.13 0.18
CA CYS A 230 8.04 -2.07 1.23
C CYS A 230 6.68 -2.75 0.96
N GLU A 231 5.69 -2.02 0.45
CA GLU A 231 4.38 -2.56 0.06
C GLU A 231 4.51 -3.63 -1.03
N LEU A 232 5.31 -3.37 -2.07
CA LEU A 232 5.55 -4.32 -3.16
C LEU A 232 6.20 -5.63 -2.68
N HIS A 233 7.16 -5.55 -1.77
CA HIS A 233 7.81 -6.74 -1.19
C HIS A 233 6.85 -7.62 -0.35
N ARG A 234 5.75 -7.06 0.16
CA ARG A 234 4.70 -7.85 0.83
C ARG A 234 3.93 -8.71 -0.17
N LEU A 235 3.60 -8.16 -1.35
CA LEU A 235 2.82 -8.84 -2.40
C LEU A 235 3.59 -10.00 -3.05
N ASP A 236 4.92 -9.92 -3.12
CA ASP A 236 5.76 -10.99 -3.70
C ASP A 236 5.85 -12.25 -2.81
N ARG A 237 5.31 -12.21 -1.58
CA ARG A 237 5.37 -13.31 -0.60
C ARG A 237 4.01 -13.91 -0.23
N ALA A 238 2.91 -13.35 -0.75
CA ALA A 238 1.55 -13.86 -0.62
C ALA A 238 1.22 -14.81 -1.77
#